data_b0fd253a9b81039d479080e4721c1f42
#
_entry.id   b0fd253a9b81039d479080e4721c1f42
#
_cell.length_a   1.000
_cell.length_b   1.000
_cell.length_c   1.000
_cell.angle_alpha   90.00
_cell.angle_beta   90.00
_cell.angle_gamma   90.00
#
_symmetry.space_group_name_H-M   'P 1'
#
loop_
_entity.id
_entity.type
_entity.pdbx_description
1 polymer ?
#
loop_
_entity_poly.entity_id
_entity_poly.type
_entity_poly.pdbx_seq_one_letter_code
_entity_poly.pdbx_strand_id
1 'polypeptide(L)'
;GVPLHACEHYYLVTEPINDLPNDLPVLRSYCEGTYWKEDAGKLLFGFAHLHPKPWAPDGIPKDFEFDSLPFVEEDVMEVLEMAMNRVPVLQEVGIRTFFNGPESYSYDGRFTLGEAPNLKGYFVLAGVNSTGIQSGPGAGKALADWIMAGHPPMDLAEMDPARIEEWQAQDPYLRERCTETLVLTYS
;
A
#
# COMPACT_ATOMS: atom_id res chain seq x y z
N GLY A 1 -0.88 -20.44 1.19
CA GLY A 1 -1.02 -19.08 1.74
C GLY A 1 -1.54 -18.13 0.69
N VAL A 2 -1.86 -16.90 1.06
CA VAL A 2 -2.21 -15.84 0.09
C VAL A 2 -0.91 -15.36 -0.58
N PRO A 3 -0.85 -15.29 -1.93
CA PRO A 3 0.35 -14.87 -2.64
C PRO A 3 0.54 -13.35 -2.56
N LEU A 4 1.31 -12.92 -1.59
CA LEU A 4 1.69 -11.54 -1.33
C LEU A 4 3.20 -11.42 -1.22
N HIS A 5 3.75 -10.29 -1.65
CA HIS A 5 5.14 -9.95 -1.40
C HIS A 5 5.25 -8.54 -0.82
N ALA A 6 6.19 -8.36 0.10
CA ALA A 6 6.43 -7.05 0.70
C ALA A 6 7.36 -6.21 -0.18
N CYS A 7 7.00 -4.94 -0.37
CA CYS A 7 7.83 -3.94 -1.02
C CYS A 7 8.04 -2.76 -0.08
N GLU A 8 9.13 -2.02 -0.28
CA GLU A 8 9.40 -0.80 0.46
C GLU A 8 8.42 0.30 0.06
N HIS A 9 7.90 1.01 1.05
CA HIS A 9 7.01 2.15 0.83
C HIS A 9 7.41 3.32 1.72
N TYR A 10 7.48 4.52 1.12
CA TYR A 10 7.96 5.73 1.77
C TYR A 10 6.85 6.73 2.02
N TYR A 11 6.93 7.40 3.17
CA TYR A 11 6.26 8.68 3.38
C TYR A 11 7.11 9.62 4.25
N LEU A 12 6.82 10.89 4.13
CA LEU A 12 7.49 11.97 4.85
C LEU A 12 6.46 12.74 5.66
N VAL A 13 6.87 13.30 6.80
CA VAL A 13 6.06 14.25 7.58
C VAL A 13 6.89 15.50 7.79
N THR A 14 6.34 16.66 7.44
CA THR A 14 7.01 17.96 7.60
C THR A 14 7.08 18.38 9.06
N GLU A 15 7.92 19.36 9.37
CA GLU A 15 7.72 20.19 10.55
C GLU A 15 6.41 20.96 10.45
N PRO A 16 5.88 21.53 11.56
CA PRO A 16 4.66 22.31 11.54
C PRO A 16 4.72 23.47 10.55
N ILE A 17 3.64 23.66 9.81
CA ILE A 17 3.49 24.73 8.81
C ILE A 17 2.53 25.78 9.39
N ASN A 18 3.00 27.02 9.48
CA ASN A 18 2.18 28.13 9.98
C ASN A 18 0.95 28.34 9.04
N ASP A 19 -0.19 28.58 9.66
CA ASP A 19 -1.45 28.88 8.96
C ASP A 19 -1.92 27.77 8.00
N LEU A 20 -1.43 26.54 8.15
CA LEU A 20 -1.96 25.39 7.38
C LEU A 20 -3.41 25.13 7.81
N PRO A 21 -4.40 25.17 6.87
CA PRO A 21 -5.76 24.79 7.20
C PRO A 21 -5.85 23.35 7.70
N ASN A 22 -6.63 23.11 8.75
CA ASN A 22 -6.76 21.80 9.40
C ASN A 22 -7.88 20.92 8.81
N ASP A 23 -8.57 21.41 7.79
CA ASP A 23 -9.68 20.75 7.10
C ASP A 23 -9.37 20.43 5.63
N LEU A 24 -8.10 20.39 5.27
CA LEU A 24 -7.68 20.06 3.90
C LEU A 24 -8.11 18.63 3.53
N PRO A 25 -8.70 18.43 2.34
CA PRO A 25 -8.95 17.09 1.84
C PRO A 25 -7.63 16.36 1.55
N VAL A 26 -7.68 15.02 1.60
CA VAL A 26 -6.58 14.22 1.08
C VAL A 26 -6.45 14.47 -0.42
N LEU A 27 -5.25 14.82 -0.85
CA LEU A 27 -4.92 15.01 -2.25
C LEU A 27 -4.16 13.78 -2.77
N ARG A 28 -4.51 13.33 -3.95
CA ARG A 28 -3.74 12.32 -4.68
C ARG A 28 -3.43 12.83 -6.09
N SER A 29 -2.14 12.82 -6.45
CA SER A 29 -1.65 13.18 -7.78
C SER A 29 -1.18 11.91 -8.50
N TYR A 30 -2.04 11.37 -9.36
CA TYR A 30 -1.72 10.15 -10.12
C TYR A 30 -0.56 10.37 -11.10
N CYS A 31 -0.47 11.54 -11.73
CA CYS A 31 0.60 11.86 -12.69
C CYS A 31 2.00 11.92 -12.04
N GLU A 32 2.06 12.13 -10.73
CA GLU A 32 3.30 12.25 -9.96
C GLU A 32 3.48 11.08 -8.99
N GLY A 33 2.51 10.16 -8.93
CA GLY A 33 2.52 9.04 -8.00
C GLY A 33 2.55 9.46 -6.52
N THR A 34 1.99 10.64 -6.16
CA THR A 34 2.07 11.20 -4.82
C THR A 34 0.70 11.32 -4.15
N TYR A 35 0.69 11.28 -2.83
CA TYR A 35 -0.49 11.58 -2.02
C TYR A 35 -0.13 12.48 -0.83
N TRP A 36 -1.09 13.27 -0.38
CA TRP A 36 -0.90 14.32 0.60
C TRP A 36 -2.03 14.32 1.61
N LYS A 37 -1.68 14.53 2.87
CA LYS A 37 -2.65 14.63 3.97
C LYS A 37 -2.18 15.69 4.95
N GLU A 38 -3.10 16.55 5.39
CA GLU A 38 -2.90 17.35 6.59
C GLU A 38 -2.80 16.43 7.82
N ASP A 39 -1.85 16.69 8.72
CA ASP A 39 -1.58 15.89 9.91
C ASP A 39 -1.21 16.78 11.10
N ALA A 40 -2.22 17.29 11.79
CA ALA A 40 -2.07 18.15 12.98
C ALA A 40 -1.09 19.34 12.75
N GLY A 41 -1.38 20.16 11.76
CA GLY A 41 -0.58 21.33 11.40
C GLY A 41 0.66 21.03 10.58
N LYS A 42 0.83 19.79 10.10
CA LYS A 42 1.92 19.32 9.26
C LYS A 42 1.36 18.75 7.97
N LEU A 43 2.20 18.55 6.97
CA LEU A 43 1.87 17.74 5.81
C LEU A 43 2.57 16.39 5.91
N LEU A 44 1.76 15.32 5.82
CA LEU A 44 2.22 13.99 5.47
C LEU A 44 2.15 13.87 3.97
N PHE A 45 3.25 13.49 3.34
CA PHE A 45 3.23 13.14 1.94
C PHE A 45 3.93 11.81 1.69
N GLY A 46 3.29 10.98 0.87
CA GLY A 46 3.84 9.70 0.46
C GLY A 46 3.80 9.58 -1.06
N PHE A 47 4.51 8.59 -1.57
CA PHE A 47 4.70 8.43 -3.00
C PHE A 47 4.93 6.98 -3.41
N ALA A 48 4.63 6.68 -4.68
CA ALA A 48 5.10 5.47 -5.31
C ALA A 48 6.61 5.58 -5.51
N HIS A 49 7.32 4.53 -5.14
CA HIS A 49 8.74 4.45 -5.41
C HIS A 49 8.97 4.40 -6.93
N LEU A 50 9.83 5.28 -7.45
CA LEU A 50 10.17 5.28 -8.89
C LEU A 50 10.88 3.99 -9.30
N HIS A 51 11.61 3.39 -8.34
CA HIS A 51 12.28 2.12 -8.47
C HIS A 51 11.84 1.19 -7.34
N PRO A 52 10.64 0.55 -7.44
CA PRO A 52 10.11 -0.26 -6.36
C PRO A 52 11.05 -1.39 -5.97
N LYS A 53 11.27 -1.53 -4.68
CA LYS A 53 12.19 -2.53 -4.14
C LYS A 53 11.40 -3.61 -3.41
N PRO A 54 11.49 -4.88 -3.86
CA PRO A 54 10.98 -5.99 -3.06
C PRO A 54 11.82 -6.10 -1.78
N TRP A 55 11.13 -6.26 -0.65
CA TRP A 55 11.77 -6.41 0.65
C TRP A 55 11.75 -7.87 1.09
N ALA A 56 12.80 -8.28 1.82
CA ALA A 56 12.94 -9.63 2.38
C ALA A 56 12.73 -10.75 1.35
N PRO A 57 13.54 -10.81 0.27
CA PRO A 57 13.37 -11.80 -0.80
C PRO A 57 13.53 -13.25 -0.33
N ASP A 58 14.24 -13.47 0.77
CA ASP A 58 14.45 -14.78 1.38
C ASP A 58 13.50 -15.08 2.56
N GLY A 59 12.46 -14.25 2.70
CA GLY A 59 11.46 -14.31 3.77
C GLY A 59 11.68 -13.26 4.85
N ILE A 60 10.58 -12.85 5.47
CA ILE A 60 10.59 -11.84 6.54
C ILE A 60 11.44 -12.35 7.72
N PRO A 61 12.42 -11.56 8.21
CA PRO A 61 13.21 -11.94 9.39
C PRO A 61 12.30 -12.22 10.59
N LYS A 62 12.61 -13.28 11.34
CA LYS A 62 11.74 -13.73 12.46
C LYS A 62 11.68 -12.75 13.63
N ASP A 63 12.67 -11.90 13.74
CA ASP A 63 12.83 -10.86 14.75
C ASP A 63 12.36 -9.48 14.28
N PHE A 64 11.86 -9.38 13.04
CA PHE A 64 11.30 -8.13 12.53
C PHE A 64 9.89 -7.91 13.06
N GLU A 65 9.75 -7.01 14.02
CA GLU A 65 8.45 -6.60 14.56
C GLU A 65 8.50 -5.13 15.01
N PHE A 66 7.44 -4.37 14.72
CA PHE A 66 7.28 -2.96 15.10
C PHE A 66 8.44 -2.05 14.69
N ASP A 67 9.11 -2.38 13.58
CA ASP A 67 10.29 -1.70 13.10
C ASP A 67 10.05 -1.03 11.74
N SER A 68 10.96 -0.17 11.34
CA SER A 68 11.01 0.48 10.03
C SER A 68 12.24 0.02 9.26
N LEU A 69 12.18 0.20 7.95
CA LEU A 69 13.32 -0.08 7.07
C LEU A 69 14.28 1.11 7.05
N PRO A 70 15.55 0.91 6.69
CA PRO A 70 16.49 1.99 6.52
C PRO A 70 15.98 3.03 5.51
N PHE A 71 16.16 4.30 5.84
CA PHE A 71 15.89 5.37 4.91
C PHE A 71 17.05 5.49 3.91
N VAL A 72 16.71 5.59 2.62
CA VAL A 72 17.68 5.76 1.52
C VAL A 72 17.37 7.09 0.84
N GLU A 73 18.25 8.07 1.00
CA GLU A 73 18.05 9.44 0.54
C GLU A 73 17.88 9.52 -0.99
N GLU A 74 18.67 8.75 -1.71
CA GLU A 74 18.64 8.71 -3.18
C GLU A 74 17.27 8.27 -3.75
N ASP A 75 16.56 7.44 -3.01
CA ASP A 75 15.23 6.97 -3.40
C ASP A 75 14.14 8.04 -3.28
N VAL A 76 14.41 9.09 -2.54
CA VAL A 76 13.43 10.12 -2.18
C VAL A 76 13.66 11.45 -2.90
N MET A 77 14.92 11.77 -3.24
CA MET A 77 15.28 13.11 -3.72
C MET A 77 14.53 13.52 -5.00
N GLU A 78 14.40 12.64 -5.99
CA GLU A 78 13.71 12.97 -7.24
C GLU A 78 12.22 13.28 -7.01
N VAL A 79 11.57 12.49 -6.15
CA VAL A 79 10.16 12.70 -5.79
C VAL A 79 10.00 13.95 -4.94
N LEU A 80 10.96 14.23 -4.06
CA LEU A 80 10.94 15.44 -3.23
C LEU A 80 11.07 16.71 -4.08
N GLU A 81 11.86 16.71 -5.14
CA GLU A 81 11.93 17.82 -6.09
C GLU A 81 10.59 18.07 -6.79
N MET A 82 9.93 17.01 -7.28
CA MET A 82 8.58 17.13 -7.85
C MET A 82 7.57 17.65 -6.81
N ALA A 83 7.65 17.15 -5.58
CA ALA A 83 6.80 17.55 -4.48
C ALA A 83 6.96 19.04 -4.13
N MET A 84 8.18 19.56 -4.05
CA MET A 84 8.46 20.97 -3.81
C MET A 84 7.94 21.88 -4.94
N ASN A 85 7.93 21.40 -6.17
CA ASN A 85 7.31 22.13 -7.27
C ASN A 85 5.78 22.16 -7.18
N ARG A 86 5.16 21.07 -6.73
CA ARG A 86 3.71 20.97 -6.55
C ARG A 86 3.22 21.75 -5.33
N VAL A 87 3.95 21.70 -4.23
CA VAL A 87 3.61 22.29 -2.94
C VAL A 87 4.80 23.14 -2.47
N PRO A 88 4.90 24.39 -2.96
CA PRO A 88 6.10 25.23 -2.78
C PRO A 88 6.51 25.47 -1.32
N VAL A 89 5.60 25.41 -0.36
CA VAL A 89 5.91 25.56 1.06
C VAL A 89 6.92 24.53 1.57
N LEU A 90 7.05 23.39 0.89
CA LEU A 90 8.07 22.38 1.22
C LEU A 90 9.52 22.86 1.02
N GLN A 91 9.73 23.94 0.24
CA GLN A 91 11.06 24.54 0.06
C GLN A 91 11.51 25.32 1.30
N GLU A 92 10.56 25.67 2.17
CA GLU A 92 10.78 26.53 3.34
C GLU A 92 10.63 25.78 4.67
N VAL A 93 10.08 24.56 4.64
CA VAL A 93 9.80 23.77 5.83
C VAL A 93 10.68 22.52 5.90
N GLY A 94 11.18 22.20 7.09
CA GLY A 94 11.96 20.99 7.32
C GLY A 94 11.11 19.72 7.31
N ILE A 95 11.77 18.59 7.13
CA ILE A 95 11.18 17.26 7.29
C ILE A 95 11.45 16.75 8.71
N ARG A 96 10.38 16.42 9.43
CA ARG A 96 10.44 15.88 10.79
C ARG A 96 10.66 14.39 10.82
N THR A 97 10.01 13.68 9.90
CA THR A 97 10.02 12.21 9.87
C THR A 97 10.20 11.73 8.45
N PHE A 98 11.16 10.85 8.26
CA PHE A 98 11.30 10.00 7.09
C PHE A 98 10.91 8.60 7.51
N PHE A 99 9.99 8.00 6.78
CA PHE A 99 9.54 6.64 7.06
C PHE A 99 9.70 5.78 5.82
N ASN A 100 10.31 4.61 6.01
CA ASN A 100 10.34 3.52 5.06
C ASN A 100 9.79 2.28 5.77
N GLY A 101 8.77 1.66 5.23
CA GLY A 101 8.17 0.47 5.83
C GLY A 101 7.80 -0.58 4.80
N PRO A 102 7.77 -1.86 5.20
CA PRO A 102 7.32 -2.92 4.30
C PRO A 102 5.80 -2.89 4.18
N GLU A 103 5.32 -2.89 2.96
CA GLU A 103 3.90 -2.99 2.65
C GLU A 103 3.65 -4.13 1.68
N SER A 104 2.59 -4.93 1.89
CA SER A 104 2.33 -6.12 1.10
C SER A 104 1.46 -5.84 -0.12
N TYR A 105 1.89 -6.38 -1.26
CA TYR A 105 1.21 -6.27 -2.55
C TYR A 105 0.88 -7.65 -3.12
N SER A 106 -0.25 -7.74 -3.81
CA SER A 106 -0.62 -8.88 -4.62
C SER A 106 0.02 -8.79 -6.00
N TYR A 107 0.08 -9.92 -6.70
CA TYR A 107 0.68 -9.99 -8.04
C TYR A 107 -0.16 -9.31 -9.14
N ASP A 108 -1.45 -9.06 -8.88
CA ASP A 108 -2.43 -8.59 -9.86
C ASP A 108 -3.12 -7.27 -9.48
N GLY A 109 -2.72 -6.66 -8.36
CA GLY A 109 -3.33 -5.43 -7.86
C GLY A 109 -4.72 -5.63 -7.25
N ARG A 110 -5.22 -6.87 -7.19
CA ARG A 110 -6.51 -7.20 -6.58
C ARG A 110 -6.28 -7.73 -5.17
N PHE A 111 -7.09 -7.31 -4.22
CA PHE A 111 -7.09 -7.99 -2.94
C PHE A 111 -7.78 -9.36 -3.02
N THR A 112 -7.48 -10.22 -2.07
CA THR A 112 -8.08 -11.55 -1.96
C THR A 112 -9.21 -11.48 -0.96
N LEU A 113 -10.44 -11.80 -1.38
CA LEU A 113 -11.63 -11.78 -0.55
C LEU A 113 -12.53 -12.97 -0.89
N GLY A 114 -12.76 -13.85 0.08
CA GLY A 114 -13.65 -14.97 -0.08
C GLY A 114 -13.24 -16.22 0.68
N GLU A 115 -13.94 -17.33 0.42
CA GLU A 115 -13.63 -18.63 0.98
C GLU A 115 -12.48 -19.30 0.23
N ALA A 116 -11.54 -19.86 0.97
CA ALA A 116 -10.41 -20.58 0.38
C ALA A 116 -10.88 -21.83 -0.37
N PRO A 117 -10.48 -22.05 -1.65
CA PRO A 117 -11.04 -23.12 -2.48
C PRO A 117 -10.77 -24.53 -1.93
N ASN A 118 -9.69 -24.70 -1.18
CA ASN A 118 -9.25 -26.01 -0.67
C ASN A 118 -9.50 -26.19 0.84
N LEU A 119 -10.18 -25.24 1.51
CA LEU A 119 -10.41 -25.29 2.95
C LEU A 119 -11.75 -24.66 3.32
N LYS A 120 -12.78 -25.48 3.39
CA LYS A 120 -14.14 -25.06 3.71
C LYS A 120 -14.21 -24.35 5.09
N GLY A 121 -14.91 -23.23 5.13
CA GLY A 121 -15.07 -22.41 6.34
C GLY A 121 -13.87 -21.52 6.64
N TYR A 122 -12.84 -21.51 5.81
CA TYR A 122 -11.70 -20.61 5.93
C TYR A 122 -11.85 -19.43 4.98
N PHE A 123 -12.12 -18.26 5.52
CA PHE A 123 -12.33 -17.05 4.77
C PHE A 123 -11.12 -16.12 4.87
N VAL A 124 -10.82 -15.42 3.79
CA VAL A 124 -9.66 -14.55 3.65
C VAL A 124 -10.10 -13.15 3.24
N LEU A 125 -9.48 -12.14 3.84
CA LEU A 125 -9.43 -10.76 3.36
C LEU A 125 -7.99 -10.27 3.52
N ALA A 126 -7.27 -10.14 2.42
CA ALA A 126 -5.85 -9.81 2.43
C ALA A 126 -5.39 -9.14 1.13
N GLY A 127 -4.19 -8.52 1.15
CA GLY A 127 -3.57 -7.96 -0.04
C GLY A 127 -4.29 -6.73 -0.57
N VAL A 128 -4.68 -5.82 0.31
CA VAL A 128 -5.44 -4.61 -0.07
C VAL A 128 -4.59 -3.52 -0.75
N ASN A 129 -3.31 -3.79 -1.01
CA ASN A 129 -2.45 -2.97 -1.87
C ASN A 129 -2.49 -1.47 -1.51
N SER A 130 -2.13 -1.11 -0.28
CA SER A 130 -2.15 0.27 0.23
C SER A 130 -3.54 0.94 0.36
N THR A 131 -4.62 0.28 -0.03
CA THR A 131 -5.97 0.84 -0.02
C THR A 131 -6.84 0.35 1.15
N GLY A 132 -6.22 -0.25 2.19
CA GLY A 132 -6.92 -0.93 3.28
C GLY A 132 -7.87 -0.04 4.07
N ILE A 133 -7.48 1.20 4.37
CA ILE A 133 -8.31 2.13 5.15
C ILE A 133 -9.60 2.47 4.38
N GLN A 134 -9.50 2.77 3.10
CA GLN A 134 -10.67 3.12 2.28
C GLN A 134 -11.53 1.92 1.91
N SER A 135 -10.93 0.73 1.75
CA SER A 135 -11.63 -0.48 1.27
C SER A 135 -12.15 -1.37 2.40
N GLY A 136 -11.51 -1.33 3.57
CA GLY A 136 -11.75 -2.24 4.70
C GLY A 136 -13.21 -2.35 5.13
N PRO A 137 -13.95 -1.24 5.33
CA PRO A 137 -15.35 -1.32 5.75
C PRO A 137 -16.25 -2.03 4.73
N GLY A 138 -16.09 -1.70 3.44
CA GLY A 138 -16.86 -2.33 2.36
C GLY A 138 -16.51 -3.80 2.15
N ALA A 139 -15.22 -4.10 2.10
CA ALA A 139 -14.72 -5.47 1.96
C ALA A 139 -15.09 -6.35 3.16
N GLY A 140 -14.96 -5.80 4.37
CA GLY A 140 -15.36 -6.51 5.60
C GLY A 140 -16.84 -6.81 5.63
N LYS A 141 -17.69 -5.84 5.22
CA LYS A 141 -19.14 -6.08 5.09
C LYS A 141 -19.45 -7.17 4.06
N ALA A 142 -18.87 -7.10 2.88
CA ALA A 142 -19.10 -8.09 1.82
C ALA A 142 -18.69 -9.50 2.27
N LEU A 143 -17.55 -9.62 2.98
CA LEU A 143 -17.11 -10.90 3.51
C LEU A 143 -18.02 -11.43 4.62
N ALA A 144 -18.49 -10.57 5.51
CA ALA A 144 -19.44 -10.96 6.55
C ALA A 144 -20.78 -11.44 5.95
N ASP A 145 -21.30 -10.72 4.98
CA ASP A 145 -22.52 -11.09 4.26
C ASP A 145 -22.34 -12.46 3.56
N TRP A 146 -21.18 -12.70 2.93
CA TRP A 146 -20.85 -13.99 2.31
C TRP A 146 -20.83 -15.13 3.34
N ILE A 147 -20.15 -14.94 4.46
CA ILE A 147 -20.10 -15.95 5.53
C ILE A 147 -21.50 -16.32 6.02
N MET A 148 -22.36 -15.32 6.20
CA MET A 148 -23.73 -15.53 6.70
C MET A 148 -24.66 -16.16 5.68
N ALA A 149 -24.54 -15.82 4.40
CA ALA A 149 -25.41 -16.27 3.34
C ALA A 149 -24.91 -17.58 2.67
N GLY A 150 -23.63 -17.91 2.80
CA GLY A 150 -22.99 -19.03 2.11
C GLY A 150 -22.65 -18.77 0.64
N HIS A 151 -22.81 -17.54 0.18
CA HIS A 151 -22.45 -17.11 -1.19
C HIS A 151 -22.10 -15.61 -1.19
N PRO A 152 -21.31 -15.14 -2.19
CA PRO A 152 -20.97 -13.72 -2.27
C PRO A 152 -22.22 -12.85 -2.48
N PRO A 153 -22.27 -11.64 -1.86
CA PRO A 153 -23.42 -10.72 -1.96
C PRO A 153 -23.48 -9.97 -3.30
N MET A 154 -22.41 -10.01 -4.08
CA MET A 154 -22.27 -9.35 -5.38
C MET A 154 -21.20 -10.09 -6.20
N ASP A 155 -20.94 -9.65 -7.43
CA ASP A 155 -19.85 -10.19 -8.22
C ASP A 155 -18.49 -9.79 -7.59
N LEU A 156 -17.79 -10.78 -7.05
CA LEU A 156 -16.47 -10.68 -6.43
C LEU A 156 -15.46 -11.62 -7.12
N ALA A 157 -15.74 -12.08 -8.34
CA ALA A 157 -14.90 -13.04 -9.03
C ALA A 157 -13.44 -12.58 -9.20
N GLU A 158 -13.21 -11.28 -9.41
CA GLU A 158 -11.85 -10.71 -9.50
C GLU A 158 -11.09 -10.75 -8.18
N MET A 159 -11.76 -10.97 -7.07
CA MET A 159 -11.16 -10.97 -5.72
C MET A 159 -11.20 -12.37 -5.09
N ASP A 160 -11.93 -13.29 -5.69
CA ASP A 160 -12.08 -14.65 -5.18
C ASP A 160 -10.72 -15.37 -5.07
N PRO A 161 -10.39 -15.99 -3.92
CA PRO A 161 -9.19 -16.81 -3.78
C PRO A 161 -9.04 -17.90 -4.84
N ALA A 162 -10.15 -18.39 -5.40
CA ALA A 162 -10.16 -19.43 -6.43
C ALA A 162 -9.55 -18.97 -7.78
N ARG A 163 -9.38 -17.65 -8.00
CA ARG A 163 -8.70 -17.11 -9.19
C ARG A 163 -7.20 -17.38 -9.21
N ILE A 164 -6.62 -17.73 -8.06
CA ILE A 164 -5.18 -17.81 -7.86
C ILE A 164 -4.69 -19.19 -8.25
N GLU A 165 -3.85 -19.25 -9.25
CA GLU A 165 -3.16 -20.46 -9.67
C GLU A 165 -1.90 -20.70 -8.85
N GLU A 166 -1.52 -21.99 -8.65
CA GLU A 166 -0.39 -22.37 -7.81
C GLU A 166 0.95 -21.74 -8.25
N TRP A 167 1.17 -21.62 -9.56
CA TRP A 167 2.39 -21.03 -10.12
C TRP A 167 2.52 -19.52 -9.85
N GLN A 168 1.40 -18.82 -9.65
CA GLN A 168 1.36 -17.40 -9.31
C GLN A 168 1.80 -17.12 -7.87
N ALA A 169 1.83 -18.15 -7.03
CA ALA A 169 2.30 -18.08 -5.66
C ALA A 169 3.81 -18.32 -5.49
N GLN A 170 4.55 -18.48 -6.58
CA GLN A 170 6.00 -18.74 -6.54
C GLN A 170 6.79 -17.44 -6.39
N ASP A 171 7.81 -17.46 -5.53
CA ASP A 171 8.58 -16.28 -5.14
C ASP A 171 9.15 -15.43 -6.29
N PRO A 172 9.79 -15.98 -7.32
CA PRO A 172 10.31 -15.15 -8.41
C PRO A 172 9.21 -14.36 -9.13
N TYR A 173 8.08 -15.02 -9.41
CA TYR A 173 6.93 -14.38 -10.04
C TYR A 173 6.31 -13.31 -9.14
N LEU A 174 6.10 -13.63 -7.86
CA LEU A 174 5.51 -12.69 -6.90
C LEU A 174 6.35 -11.41 -6.76
N ARG A 175 7.66 -11.54 -6.61
CA ARG A 175 8.56 -10.38 -6.48
C ARG A 175 8.49 -9.44 -7.66
N GLU A 176 8.56 -10.00 -8.88
CA GLU A 176 8.51 -9.22 -10.11
C GLU A 176 7.15 -8.50 -10.26
N ARG A 177 6.06 -9.24 -10.08
CA ARG A 177 4.71 -8.71 -10.26
C ARG A 177 4.30 -7.74 -9.17
N CYS A 178 4.67 -7.99 -7.90
CA CYS A 178 4.29 -7.09 -6.80
C CYS A 178 5.00 -5.74 -6.87
N THR A 179 6.22 -5.67 -7.40
CA THR A 179 6.89 -4.38 -7.65
C THR A 179 6.17 -3.57 -8.74
N GLU A 180 5.74 -4.22 -9.82
CA GLU A 180 4.90 -3.57 -10.82
C GLU A 180 3.56 -3.11 -10.26
N THR A 181 2.91 -3.93 -9.44
CA THR A 181 1.64 -3.59 -8.78
C THR A 181 1.79 -2.34 -7.90
N LEU A 182 2.89 -2.20 -7.19
CA LEU A 182 3.15 -1.00 -6.38
C LEU A 182 3.12 0.25 -7.25
N VAL A 183 3.82 0.26 -8.37
CA VAL A 183 3.82 1.40 -9.31
C VAL A 183 2.41 1.67 -9.82
N LEU A 184 1.72 0.64 -10.32
CA LEU A 184 0.37 0.77 -10.88
C LEU A 184 -0.69 1.22 -9.86
N THR A 185 -0.48 0.95 -8.57
CA THR A 185 -1.38 1.42 -7.52
C THR A 185 -1.37 2.94 -7.40
N TYR A 186 -0.25 3.58 -7.71
CA TYR A 186 -0.06 5.02 -7.55
C TYR A 186 -0.05 5.81 -8.87
N SER A 187 -0.09 5.15 -10.02
CA SER A 187 -0.12 5.77 -11.37
C SER A 187 -1.53 5.90 -11.95
#